data_36827d37eefa1c0c79d48bd9e7b00166
#
_entry.id   36827d37eefa1c0c79d48bd9e7b00166
#
_cell.length_a   1.000
_cell.length_b   1.000
_cell.length_c   1.000
_cell.angle_alpha   90.00
_cell.angle_beta   90.00
_cell.angle_gamma   90.00
#
_symmetry.space_group_name_H-M   'P 1'
#
loop_
_entity.id
_entity.type
_entity.pdbx_description
1 polymer ?
#
loop_
_entity_poly.entity_id
_entity_poly.type
_entity_poly.pdbx_seq_one_letter_code
_entity_poly.pdbx_strand_id
1 'polypeptide(L)'
;MLTMLMVVIVMTSTLFPFIVGKYVFFRIVVDLALIFFLLGLLFDDRHSSAIYRHLSALYKNPLVIAVSAFVGIFLLAGFFGVDPHFSFWSNFERGEGGIQMLHFYIFFMLILSLFREEKDWRELFWWALGGGVLMGIYGLLAGGGMQGFVGARFSDPGFRFQGSIGNPAYVAIYVLFTSFYALYLLATEYKKKLTSSGALAIFGSLAFFAVIFLFAATRGAFIGLIAAVVVALGYLGFTNKKWRKKLSISVGIVVVIVGILIAFQGSLVVQKIPGSRIFDITTTAKTFQDRAIMWKIAWNGFLDRPALGWGPENYLNIFDADFNTAYFKPAEGFGAWFDRAHSIVFDYLAETGILGFLAYISMFISLLYIFWKSRKREDGPTQFQRSLFIGIIVAYLIQGLVLFDVSVTYINLFTVLAFATYKFQIPSTKKQINTNG
;
A
#
# COMPACT_ATOMS: atom_id res chain seq x y z
N MET A 1 9.58 -12.20 7.36
CA MET A 1 10.52 -11.11 7.62
C MET A 1 11.26 -10.65 6.36
N LEU A 2 12.01 -11.54 5.71
CA LEU A 2 12.81 -11.21 4.51
C LEU A 2 11.99 -10.56 3.37
N THR A 3 10.71 -10.89 3.23
CA THR A 3 9.83 -10.27 2.21
C THR A 3 9.80 -8.75 2.27
N MET A 4 9.98 -8.14 3.48
CA MET A 4 10.01 -6.68 3.65
C MET A 4 11.25 -6.04 3.01
N LEU A 5 12.32 -6.80 2.77
CA LEU A 5 13.53 -6.31 2.11
C LEU A 5 13.41 -6.30 0.58
N MET A 6 12.31 -6.80 0.00
CA MET A 6 12.13 -6.74 -1.46
C MET A 6 12.27 -5.31 -1.99
N VAL A 7 11.89 -4.31 -1.20
CA VAL A 7 11.96 -2.89 -1.58
C VAL A 7 13.37 -2.44 -1.94
N VAL A 8 14.39 -3.05 -1.34
CA VAL A 8 15.80 -2.68 -1.54
C VAL A 8 16.39 -3.27 -2.84
N ILE A 9 15.76 -4.32 -3.36
CA ILE A 9 16.29 -5.07 -4.52
C ILE A 9 16.24 -4.21 -5.78
N VAL A 10 17.40 -4.03 -6.41
CA VAL A 10 17.57 -3.40 -7.72
C VAL A 10 18.43 -4.30 -8.58
N MET A 11 17.94 -4.68 -9.75
CA MET A 11 18.64 -5.56 -10.69
C MET A 11 18.99 -4.81 -11.98
N THR A 12 20.17 -4.23 -12.04
CA THR A 12 20.64 -3.41 -13.16
C THR A 12 20.85 -4.20 -14.45
N SER A 13 20.90 -5.54 -14.37
CA SER A 13 20.99 -6.44 -15.51
C SER A 13 19.66 -6.67 -16.23
N THR A 14 18.54 -6.17 -15.69
CA THR A 14 17.21 -6.31 -16.30
C THR A 14 16.77 -5.00 -16.96
N LEU A 15 15.87 -5.11 -17.95
CA LEU A 15 15.30 -3.94 -18.63
C LEU A 15 14.55 -2.99 -17.67
N PHE A 16 13.96 -3.55 -16.60
CA PHE A 16 13.24 -2.82 -15.56
C PHE A 16 13.87 -3.04 -14.18
N PRO A 17 15.01 -2.38 -13.88
CA PRO A 17 15.85 -2.65 -12.73
C PRO A 17 15.15 -2.52 -11.39
N PHE A 18 14.19 -1.60 -11.29
CA PHE A 18 13.48 -1.31 -10.05
C PHE A 18 12.27 -2.22 -9.78
N ILE A 19 11.90 -3.09 -10.72
CA ILE A 19 10.67 -3.87 -10.65
C ILE A 19 10.97 -5.38 -10.63
N VAL A 20 11.65 -5.89 -11.65
CA VAL A 20 11.81 -7.34 -11.88
C VAL A 20 12.41 -8.06 -10.67
N GLY A 21 13.52 -7.55 -10.14
CA GLY A 21 14.17 -8.17 -8.98
C GLY A 21 13.29 -8.26 -7.75
N LYS A 22 12.39 -7.29 -7.55
CA LYS A 22 11.51 -7.26 -6.39
C LYS A 22 10.49 -8.37 -6.42
N TYR A 23 9.72 -8.52 -7.51
CA TYR A 23 8.70 -9.55 -7.55
C TYR A 23 9.29 -10.96 -7.61
N VAL A 24 10.44 -11.15 -8.28
CA VAL A 24 11.14 -12.43 -8.30
C VAL A 24 11.63 -12.79 -6.88
N PHE A 25 12.31 -11.88 -6.21
CA PHE A 25 12.77 -12.09 -4.84
C PHE A 25 11.59 -12.41 -3.89
N PHE A 26 10.50 -11.65 -4.00
CA PHE A 26 9.31 -11.88 -3.19
C PHE A 26 8.73 -13.27 -3.39
N ARG A 27 8.56 -13.71 -4.65
CA ARG A 27 8.06 -15.06 -4.99
C ARG A 27 8.94 -16.13 -4.39
N ILE A 28 10.25 -16.07 -4.63
CA ILE A 28 11.21 -17.05 -4.08
C ILE A 28 11.09 -17.16 -2.56
N VAL A 29 11.04 -16.04 -1.85
CA VAL A 29 10.94 -16.06 -0.38
C VAL A 29 9.60 -16.63 0.09
N VAL A 30 8.50 -16.32 -0.61
CA VAL A 30 7.16 -16.86 -0.28
C VAL A 30 7.10 -18.34 -0.57
N ASP A 31 7.64 -18.80 -1.71
CA ASP A 31 7.68 -20.22 -2.08
C ASP A 31 8.50 -21.04 -1.07
N LEU A 32 9.69 -20.56 -0.70
CA LEU A 32 10.49 -21.22 0.32
C LEU A 32 9.74 -21.28 1.67
N ALA A 33 9.10 -20.18 2.08
CA ALA A 33 8.32 -20.17 3.30
C ALA A 33 7.12 -21.13 3.24
N LEU A 34 6.46 -21.25 2.09
CA LEU A 34 5.37 -22.20 1.88
C LEU A 34 5.88 -23.65 1.93
N ILE A 35 7.00 -23.95 1.29
CA ILE A 35 7.61 -25.27 1.33
C ILE A 35 7.92 -25.68 2.78
N PHE A 36 8.62 -24.84 3.54
CA PHE A 36 8.92 -25.14 4.95
C PHE A 36 7.65 -25.26 5.81
N PHE A 37 6.64 -24.44 5.56
CA PHE A 37 5.35 -24.56 6.22
C PHE A 37 4.65 -25.88 5.95
N LEU A 38 4.63 -26.33 4.68
CA LEU A 38 4.03 -27.60 4.29
C LEU A 38 4.82 -28.80 4.84
N LEU A 39 6.15 -28.74 4.81
CA LEU A 39 6.99 -29.77 5.44
C LEU A 39 6.72 -29.85 6.95
N GLY A 40 6.58 -28.71 7.64
CA GLY A 40 6.20 -28.68 9.06
C GLY A 40 4.84 -29.36 9.31
N LEU A 41 3.86 -29.17 8.40
CA LEU A 41 2.56 -29.85 8.51
C LEU A 41 2.66 -31.39 8.28
N LEU A 42 3.58 -31.83 7.42
CA LEU A 42 3.73 -33.25 7.09
C LEU A 42 4.47 -34.05 8.18
N PHE A 43 5.44 -33.42 8.85
CA PHE A 43 6.34 -34.13 9.77
C PHE A 43 6.04 -33.89 11.26
N ASP A 44 5.06 -33.04 11.60
CA ASP A 44 4.66 -32.76 12.99
C ASP A 44 3.14 -32.82 13.16
N ASP A 45 2.62 -33.98 13.54
CA ASP A 45 1.18 -34.24 13.71
C ASP A 45 0.53 -33.34 14.80
N ARG A 46 1.27 -32.95 15.84
CA ARG A 46 0.73 -32.09 16.91
C ARG A 46 0.57 -30.66 16.42
N HIS A 47 1.58 -30.16 15.69
CA HIS A 47 1.53 -28.86 15.06
C HIS A 47 0.48 -28.79 13.96
N SER A 48 0.36 -29.82 13.13
CA SER A 48 -0.60 -29.86 12.03
C SER A 48 -2.04 -29.72 12.53
N SER A 49 -2.44 -30.48 13.57
CA SER A 49 -3.77 -30.39 14.16
C SER A 49 -4.09 -29.01 14.74
N ALA A 50 -3.11 -28.33 15.36
CA ALA A 50 -3.28 -26.97 15.89
C ALA A 50 -3.40 -25.94 14.76
N ILE A 51 -2.62 -26.09 13.70
CA ILE A 51 -2.68 -25.21 12.51
C ILE A 51 -4.00 -25.38 11.76
N TYR A 52 -4.49 -26.61 11.56
CA TYR A 52 -5.80 -26.85 10.93
C TYR A 52 -6.94 -26.19 11.70
N ARG A 53 -6.97 -26.31 13.03
CA ARG A 53 -7.98 -25.62 13.84
C ARG A 53 -7.88 -24.12 13.72
N HIS A 54 -6.67 -23.58 13.68
CA HIS A 54 -6.46 -22.16 13.53
C HIS A 54 -6.90 -21.66 12.14
N LEU A 55 -6.53 -22.33 11.06
CA LEU A 55 -6.96 -22.00 9.70
C LEU A 55 -8.49 -22.03 9.59
N SER A 56 -9.14 -23.07 10.13
CA SER A 56 -10.61 -23.15 10.18
C SER A 56 -11.24 -21.98 10.94
N ALA A 57 -10.58 -21.48 11.99
CA ALA A 57 -11.04 -20.28 12.69
C ALA A 57 -10.80 -19.00 11.90
N LEU A 58 -9.70 -18.89 11.17
CA LEU A 58 -9.41 -17.75 10.29
C LEU A 58 -10.45 -17.59 9.18
N TYR A 59 -10.88 -18.67 8.55
CA TYR A 59 -11.93 -18.64 7.51
C TYR A 59 -13.33 -18.26 8.04
N LYS A 60 -13.51 -18.10 9.36
CA LYS A 60 -14.71 -17.46 9.95
C LYS A 60 -14.57 -15.95 10.11
N ASN A 61 -13.38 -15.39 9.87
CA ASN A 61 -13.14 -13.95 9.98
C ASN A 61 -13.62 -13.26 8.70
N PRO A 62 -14.52 -12.25 8.79
CA PRO A 62 -15.03 -11.55 7.60
C PRO A 62 -13.96 -10.95 6.71
N LEU A 63 -12.86 -10.45 7.31
CA LEU A 63 -11.77 -9.86 6.54
C LEU A 63 -10.99 -10.91 5.75
N VAL A 64 -10.75 -12.10 6.34
CA VAL A 64 -10.11 -13.22 5.62
C VAL A 64 -10.99 -13.68 4.47
N ILE A 65 -12.31 -13.80 4.70
CA ILE A 65 -13.27 -14.16 3.64
C ILE A 65 -13.24 -13.12 2.52
N ALA A 66 -13.25 -11.83 2.86
CA ALA A 66 -13.24 -10.75 1.86
C ALA A 66 -11.94 -10.73 1.04
N VAL A 67 -10.77 -10.92 1.68
CA VAL A 67 -9.48 -11.02 0.98
C VAL A 67 -9.46 -12.26 0.06
N SER A 68 -9.95 -13.41 0.55
CA SER A 68 -10.03 -14.64 -0.26
C SER A 68 -10.97 -14.47 -1.45
N ALA A 69 -12.12 -13.81 -1.25
CA ALA A 69 -13.08 -13.53 -2.31
C ALA A 69 -12.46 -12.58 -3.37
N PHE A 70 -11.78 -11.53 -2.92
CA PHE A 70 -11.10 -10.60 -3.85
C PHE A 70 -10.07 -11.33 -4.70
N VAL A 71 -9.17 -12.10 -4.09
CA VAL A 71 -8.15 -12.86 -4.84
C VAL A 71 -8.81 -13.90 -5.75
N GLY A 72 -9.82 -14.62 -5.27
CA GLY A 72 -10.55 -15.61 -6.07
C GLY A 72 -11.20 -15.00 -7.31
N ILE A 73 -11.86 -13.83 -7.15
CA ILE A 73 -12.49 -13.14 -8.30
C ILE A 73 -11.42 -12.53 -9.21
N PHE A 74 -10.31 -12.03 -8.69
CA PHE A 74 -9.18 -11.54 -9.51
C PHE A 74 -8.63 -12.65 -10.42
N LEU A 75 -8.41 -13.86 -9.87
CA LEU A 75 -7.95 -15.01 -10.65
C LEU A 75 -9.02 -15.48 -11.65
N LEU A 76 -10.29 -15.48 -11.25
CA LEU A 76 -11.41 -15.83 -12.13
C LEU A 76 -11.53 -14.83 -13.30
N ALA A 77 -11.43 -13.53 -13.02
CA ALA A 77 -11.38 -12.49 -14.04
C ALA A 77 -10.22 -12.70 -15.01
N GLY A 78 -9.05 -13.10 -14.48
CA GLY A 78 -7.88 -13.44 -15.30
C GLY A 78 -8.12 -14.63 -16.21
N PHE A 79 -8.80 -15.67 -15.72
CA PHE A 79 -9.11 -16.86 -16.52
C PHE A 79 -10.08 -16.57 -17.67
N PHE A 80 -11.09 -15.70 -17.43
CA PHE A 80 -12.07 -15.29 -18.42
C PHE A 80 -11.71 -13.98 -19.16
N GLY A 81 -10.50 -13.46 -18.92
CA GLY A 81 -9.99 -12.25 -19.55
C GLY A 81 -9.77 -12.40 -21.06
N VAL A 82 -9.47 -11.28 -21.72
CA VAL A 82 -9.19 -11.23 -23.17
C VAL A 82 -7.93 -12.00 -23.51
N ASP A 83 -6.89 -11.83 -22.70
CA ASP A 83 -5.66 -12.61 -22.76
C ASP A 83 -5.38 -13.24 -21.39
N PRO A 84 -5.83 -14.50 -21.16
CA PRO A 84 -5.60 -15.19 -19.89
C PRO A 84 -4.11 -15.41 -19.60
N HIS A 85 -3.28 -15.67 -20.59
CA HIS A 85 -1.85 -15.83 -20.39
C HIS A 85 -1.25 -14.53 -19.82
N PHE A 86 -1.56 -13.41 -20.43
CA PHE A 86 -1.11 -12.11 -19.98
C PHE A 86 -1.69 -11.73 -18.60
N SER A 87 -2.96 -12.06 -18.35
CA SER A 87 -3.60 -11.87 -17.03
C SER A 87 -2.90 -12.60 -15.90
N PHE A 88 -2.35 -13.80 -16.15
CA PHE A 88 -1.64 -14.56 -15.10
C PHE A 88 -0.17 -14.19 -14.97
N TRP A 89 0.55 -14.04 -16.09
CA TRP A 89 2.00 -13.85 -16.10
C TRP A 89 2.39 -12.38 -16.14
N SER A 90 1.52 -11.48 -16.66
CA SER A 90 1.81 -10.07 -16.93
C SER A 90 2.95 -9.89 -17.95
N ASN A 91 3.37 -8.67 -18.16
CA ASN A 91 4.60 -8.35 -18.89
C ASN A 91 5.83 -8.39 -17.97
N PHE A 92 7.01 -8.40 -18.56
CA PHE A 92 8.29 -8.41 -17.83
C PHE A 92 8.49 -7.12 -17.01
N GLU A 93 7.83 -6.02 -17.39
CA GLU A 93 7.92 -4.76 -16.67
C GLU A 93 7.20 -4.81 -15.34
N ARG A 94 5.99 -5.38 -15.29
CA ARG A 94 5.13 -5.36 -14.10
C ARG A 94 5.25 -6.64 -13.27
N GLY A 95 5.09 -7.79 -13.93
CA GLY A 95 5.06 -9.08 -13.26
C GLY A 95 3.94 -9.21 -12.22
N GLU A 96 2.85 -8.44 -12.35
CA GLU A 96 1.81 -8.24 -11.31
C GLU A 96 0.49 -8.97 -11.60
N GLY A 97 0.49 -9.91 -12.54
CA GLY A 97 -0.68 -10.73 -12.87
C GLY A 97 -1.12 -11.70 -11.77
N GLY A 98 -2.00 -12.63 -12.14
CA GLY A 98 -2.61 -13.60 -11.22
C GLY A 98 -1.62 -14.42 -10.40
N ILE A 99 -0.48 -14.78 -10.98
CA ILE A 99 0.60 -15.51 -10.26
C ILE A 99 1.14 -14.64 -9.10
N GLN A 100 1.38 -13.36 -9.32
CA GLN A 100 1.84 -12.46 -8.28
C GLN A 100 0.76 -12.25 -7.20
N MET A 101 -0.50 -12.07 -7.60
CA MET A 101 -1.63 -11.93 -6.68
C MET A 101 -1.79 -13.19 -5.80
N LEU A 102 -1.59 -14.38 -6.37
CA LEU A 102 -1.59 -15.64 -5.62
C LEU A 102 -0.47 -15.66 -4.57
N HIS A 103 0.75 -15.18 -4.90
CA HIS A 103 1.85 -15.11 -3.93
C HIS A 103 1.56 -14.09 -2.80
N PHE A 104 0.88 -12.96 -3.08
CA PHE A 104 0.42 -12.06 -2.01
C PHE A 104 -0.61 -12.73 -1.10
N TYR A 105 -1.51 -13.53 -1.66
CA TYR A 105 -2.47 -14.28 -0.87
C TYR A 105 -1.81 -15.37 -0.02
N ILE A 106 -0.86 -16.13 -0.61
CA ILE A 106 -0.07 -17.13 0.14
C ILE A 106 0.70 -16.44 1.27
N PHE A 107 1.36 -15.31 0.99
CA PHE A 107 2.03 -14.51 2.02
C PHE A 107 1.07 -14.10 3.14
N PHE A 108 -0.11 -13.58 2.81
CA PHE A 108 -1.15 -13.20 3.77
C PHE A 108 -1.54 -14.38 4.66
N MET A 109 -1.81 -15.54 4.07
CA MET A 109 -2.19 -16.73 4.82
C MET A 109 -1.04 -17.29 5.67
N LEU A 110 0.20 -17.26 5.17
CA LEU A 110 1.39 -17.69 5.91
C LEU A 110 1.63 -16.82 7.16
N ILE A 111 1.61 -15.49 7.04
CA ILE A 111 1.82 -14.62 8.21
C ILE A 111 0.68 -14.75 9.22
N LEU A 112 -0.57 -14.94 8.79
CA LEU A 112 -1.68 -15.23 9.71
C LEU A 112 -1.55 -16.60 10.38
N SER A 113 -0.98 -17.57 9.70
CA SER A 113 -0.80 -18.92 10.23
C SER A 113 0.37 -19.02 11.19
N LEU A 114 1.44 -18.26 10.97
CA LEU A 114 2.69 -18.34 11.70
C LEU A 114 2.81 -17.32 12.83
N PHE A 115 2.27 -16.10 12.65
CA PHE A 115 2.39 -15.01 13.61
C PHE A 115 1.28 -15.13 14.67
N ARG A 116 1.65 -15.58 15.82
CA ARG A 116 0.74 -15.83 16.96
C ARG A 116 0.81 -14.76 18.03
N GLU A 117 1.95 -14.08 18.14
CA GLU A 117 2.26 -13.15 19.19
C GLU A 117 2.49 -11.73 18.64
N GLU A 118 2.30 -10.75 19.50
CA GLU A 118 2.62 -9.35 19.21
C GLU A 118 4.12 -9.14 18.84
N LYS A 119 4.99 -10.01 19.38
CA LYS A 119 6.43 -10.01 19.10
C LYS A 119 6.72 -10.24 17.61
N ASP A 120 6.02 -11.20 16.99
CA ASP A 120 6.24 -11.56 15.58
C ASP A 120 5.94 -10.36 14.66
N TRP A 121 4.85 -9.65 14.97
CA TRP A 121 4.46 -8.43 14.24
C TRP A 121 5.41 -7.27 14.46
N ARG A 122 5.90 -7.07 15.69
CA ARG A 122 6.90 -6.04 15.98
C ARG A 122 8.19 -6.29 15.23
N GLU A 123 8.64 -7.54 15.17
CA GLU A 123 9.82 -7.93 14.40
C GLU A 123 9.63 -7.65 12.91
N LEU A 124 8.48 -8.01 12.32
CA LEU A 124 8.15 -7.69 10.93
C LEU A 124 8.21 -6.18 10.66
N PHE A 125 7.70 -5.38 11.58
CA PHE A 125 7.72 -3.92 11.43
C PHE A 125 9.13 -3.34 11.52
N TRP A 126 10.00 -3.90 12.35
CA TRP A 126 11.42 -3.53 12.36
C TRP A 126 12.10 -3.87 11.03
N TRP A 127 11.82 -5.01 10.43
CA TRP A 127 12.32 -5.36 9.11
C TRP A 127 11.80 -4.39 8.03
N ALA A 128 10.53 -3.99 8.10
CA ALA A 128 9.95 -3.01 7.20
C ALA A 128 10.60 -1.63 7.35
N LEU A 129 10.88 -1.18 8.59
CA LEU A 129 11.61 0.07 8.85
C LEU A 129 13.02 -0.01 8.27
N GLY A 130 13.75 -1.09 8.52
CA GLY A 130 15.08 -1.32 7.98
C GLY A 130 15.08 -1.26 6.45
N GLY A 131 14.13 -1.94 5.80
CA GLY A 131 13.94 -1.86 4.35
C GLY A 131 13.69 -0.44 3.86
N GLY A 132 12.86 0.33 4.58
CA GLY A 132 12.59 1.73 4.26
C GLY A 132 13.81 2.64 4.38
N VAL A 133 14.61 2.46 5.43
CA VAL A 133 15.85 3.22 5.62
C VAL A 133 16.86 2.87 4.52
N LEU A 134 17.04 1.59 4.20
CA LEU A 134 17.94 1.14 3.13
C LEU A 134 17.48 1.65 1.75
N MET A 135 16.16 1.63 1.46
CA MET A 135 15.58 2.23 0.26
C MET A 135 15.94 3.71 0.15
N GLY A 136 15.82 4.43 1.26
CA GLY A 136 16.16 5.85 1.32
C GLY A 136 17.65 6.12 1.13
N ILE A 137 18.52 5.36 1.81
CA ILE A 137 19.98 5.45 1.67
C ILE A 137 20.39 5.18 0.21
N TYR A 138 19.84 4.11 -0.41
CA TYR A 138 20.09 3.83 -1.82
C TYR A 138 19.75 5.05 -2.70
N GLY A 139 18.58 5.64 -2.50
CA GLY A 139 18.14 6.79 -3.30
C GLY A 139 19.01 8.04 -3.11
N LEU A 140 19.52 8.28 -1.89
CA LEU A 140 20.46 9.38 -1.64
C LEU A 140 21.79 9.15 -2.36
N LEU A 141 22.36 7.95 -2.25
CA LEU A 141 23.63 7.60 -2.88
C LEU A 141 23.52 7.63 -4.41
N ALA A 142 22.49 7.02 -4.95
CA ALA A 142 22.23 6.99 -6.39
C ALA A 142 21.92 8.38 -6.95
N GLY A 143 21.07 9.17 -6.29
CA GLY A 143 20.75 10.54 -6.66
C GLY A 143 21.95 11.47 -6.61
N GLY A 144 22.94 11.20 -5.75
CA GLY A 144 24.22 11.88 -5.66
C GLY A 144 25.22 11.49 -6.76
N GLY A 145 24.87 10.59 -7.69
CA GLY A 145 25.72 10.20 -8.83
C GLY A 145 26.68 9.05 -8.55
N MET A 146 26.47 8.25 -7.48
CA MET A 146 27.21 7.01 -7.28
C MET A 146 26.94 6.00 -8.40
N GLN A 147 27.93 5.14 -8.69
CA GLN A 147 27.81 4.13 -9.75
C GLN A 147 26.59 3.22 -9.53
N GLY A 148 25.84 3.02 -10.59
CA GLY A 148 24.62 2.20 -10.62
C GLY A 148 23.56 2.79 -11.54
N PHE A 149 22.44 2.11 -11.69
CA PHE A 149 21.31 2.66 -12.41
C PHE A 149 20.65 3.75 -11.56
N VAL A 150 20.63 4.97 -12.10
CA VAL A 150 20.10 6.15 -11.41
C VAL A 150 18.89 6.66 -12.20
N GLY A 151 17.72 6.62 -11.59
CA GLY A 151 16.49 7.14 -12.21
C GLY A 151 16.50 8.67 -12.34
N ALA A 152 16.92 9.38 -11.27
CA ALA A 152 17.01 10.84 -11.25
C ALA A 152 18.15 11.28 -10.33
N ARG A 153 18.86 12.35 -10.73
CA ARG A 153 19.96 12.96 -9.94
C ARG A 153 19.49 14.23 -9.26
N PHE A 154 20.12 14.59 -8.14
CA PHE A 154 19.82 15.83 -7.42
C PHE A 154 20.02 17.09 -8.30
N SER A 155 20.91 17.02 -9.31
CA SER A 155 21.16 18.08 -10.27
C SER A 155 20.08 18.21 -11.36
N ASP A 156 19.20 17.23 -11.51
CA ASP A 156 18.22 17.21 -12.58
C ASP A 156 17.11 18.25 -12.32
N PRO A 157 16.71 19.02 -13.33
CA PRO A 157 15.58 19.93 -13.20
C PRO A 157 14.31 19.19 -12.78
N GLY A 158 13.64 19.66 -11.73
CA GLY A 158 12.43 19.02 -11.21
C GLY A 158 12.67 17.68 -10.54
N PHE A 159 13.86 17.44 -10.00
CA PHE A 159 14.21 16.25 -9.23
C PHE A 159 13.10 15.81 -8.29
N ARG A 160 12.81 14.54 -8.31
CA ARG A 160 11.91 13.87 -7.37
C ARG A 160 12.55 12.58 -6.87
N PHE A 161 12.50 12.37 -5.56
CA PHE A 161 13.14 11.21 -4.94
C PHE A 161 12.44 9.89 -5.34
N GLN A 162 13.20 8.97 -5.92
CA GLN A 162 12.71 7.68 -6.44
C GLN A 162 13.13 6.48 -5.58
N GLY A 163 14.19 6.63 -4.78
CA GLY A 163 14.74 5.53 -3.97
C GLY A 163 15.12 4.31 -4.82
N SER A 164 15.16 3.15 -4.18
CA SER A 164 15.26 1.86 -4.88
C SER A 164 13.93 1.37 -5.46
N ILE A 165 12.83 2.12 -5.30
CA ILE A 165 11.51 1.81 -5.88
C ILE A 165 11.42 2.27 -7.33
N GLY A 166 12.16 3.32 -7.70
CA GLY A 166 12.20 3.83 -9.07
C GLY A 166 11.06 4.78 -9.44
N ASN A 167 10.10 5.03 -8.55
CA ASN A 167 8.98 5.93 -8.79
C ASN A 167 8.60 6.71 -7.53
N PRO A 168 8.60 8.06 -7.59
CA PRO A 168 8.30 8.90 -6.43
C PRO A 168 6.92 8.69 -5.81
N ALA A 169 5.91 8.33 -6.62
CA ALA A 169 4.56 8.13 -6.11
C ALA A 169 4.48 6.89 -5.21
N TYR A 170 5.19 5.83 -5.59
CA TYR A 170 5.27 4.60 -4.78
C TYR A 170 6.21 4.75 -3.58
N VAL A 171 7.27 5.56 -3.68
CA VAL A 171 8.09 5.94 -2.52
C VAL A 171 7.23 6.63 -1.47
N ALA A 172 6.41 7.59 -1.88
CA ALA A 172 5.59 8.35 -0.93
C ALA A 172 4.60 7.46 -0.17
N ILE A 173 3.85 6.57 -0.85
CA ILE A 173 2.93 5.65 -0.16
C ILE A 173 3.66 4.61 0.69
N TYR A 174 4.78 4.08 0.21
CA TYR A 174 5.61 3.14 0.96
C TYR A 174 6.08 3.77 2.29
N VAL A 175 6.54 5.02 2.24
CA VAL A 175 6.96 5.77 3.43
C VAL A 175 5.79 6.01 4.39
N LEU A 176 4.57 6.20 3.92
CA LEU A 176 3.39 6.30 4.80
C LEU A 176 3.12 4.97 5.52
N PHE A 177 3.24 3.82 4.84
CA PHE A 177 3.11 2.50 5.48
C PHE A 177 4.20 2.27 6.52
N THR A 178 5.47 2.53 6.18
CA THR A 178 6.58 2.35 7.13
C THR A 178 6.48 3.31 8.32
N SER A 179 5.97 4.53 8.11
CA SER A 179 5.67 5.47 9.20
C SER A 179 4.55 4.96 10.11
N PHE A 180 3.52 4.32 9.57
CA PHE A 180 2.50 3.64 10.38
C PHE A 180 3.13 2.56 11.27
N TYR A 181 4.01 1.71 10.74
CA TYR A 181 4.71 0.68 11.53
C TYR A 181 5.57 1.30 12.63
N ALA A 182 6.31 2.37 12.30
CA ALA A 182 7.13 3.11 13.24
C ALA A 182 6.30 3.69 14.40
N LEU A 183 5.19 4.36 14.10
CA LEU A 183 4.29 4.92 15.10
C LEU A 183 3.63 3.84 15.95
N TYR A 184 3.31 2.69 15.35
CA TYR A 184 2.78 1.55 16.08
C TYR A 184 3.80 0.99 17.08
N LEU A 185 5.06 0.81 16.67
CA LEU A 185 6.15 0.38 17.55
C LEU A 185 6.37 1.36 18.71
N LEU A 186 6.38 2.67 18.45
CA LEU A 186 6.49 3.68 19.50
C LEU A 186 5.34 3.57 20.51
N ALA A 187 4.12 3.38 20.03
CA ALA A 187 2.92 3.31 20.87
C ALA A 187 2.83 2.04 21.73
N THR A 188 3.49 0.96 21.31
CA THR A 188 3.38 -0.36 21.97
C THR A 188 4.63 -0.70 22.77
N GLU A 189 5.78 -0.65 22.15
CA GLU A 189 7.04 -1.12 22.73
C GLU A 189 7.75 -0.03 23.53
N TYR A 190 7.70 1.22 23.05
CA TYR A 190 8.51 2.32 23.61
C TYR A 190 7.69 3.38 24.34
N LYS A 191 6.40 3.17 24.58
CA LYS A 191 5.51 4.13 25.24
C LYS A 191 6.08 4.71 26.56
N LYS A 192 6.81 3.90 27.34
CA LYS A 192 7.43 4.31 28.61
C LYS A 192 8.95 4.51 28.53
N LYS A 193 9.57 4.33 27.35
CA LYS A 193 11.02 4.33 27.14
C LYS A 193 11.40 5.16 25.90
N LEU A 194 10.85 6.38 25.78
CA LEU A 194 11.04 7.22 24.59
C LEU A 194 12.49 7.68 24.37
N THR A 195 13.34 7.61 25.39
CA THR A 195 14.77 7.94 25.32
C THR A 195 15.66 6.71 25.06
N SER A 196 15.08 5.51 24.91
CA SER A 196 15.86 4.31 24.60
C SER A 196 16.41 4.37 23.16
N SER A 197 17.52 3.63 22.91
CA SER A 197 18.13 3.56 21.59
C SER A 197 17.13 3.13 20.49
N GLY A 198 16.24 2.19 20.77
CA GLY A 198 15.21 1.77 19.84
C GLY A 198 14.20 2.88 19.52
N ALA A 199 13.72 3.62 20.52
CA ALA A 199 12.84 4.75 20.29
C ALA A 199 13.54 5.86 19.49
N LEU A 200 14.80 6.16 19.80
CA LEU A 200 15.60 7.15 19.06
C LEU A 200 15.83 6.71 17.60
N ALA A 201 16.07 5.42 17.36
CA ALA A 201 16.16 4.89 15.99
C ALA A 201 14.84 5.07 15.22
N ILE A 202 13.69 4.84 15.87
CA ILE A 202 12.37 5.07 15.24
C ILE A 202 12.14 6.56 14.97
N PHE A 203 12.47 7.47 15.89
CA PHE A 203 12.37 8.91 15.66
C PHE A 203 13.27 9.36 14.50
N GLY A 204 14.51 8.86 14.44
CA GLY A 204 15.42 9.11 13.33
C GLY A 204 14.85 8.61 11.99
N SER A 205 14.29 7.40 11.98
CA SER A 205 13.64 6.84 10.80
C SER A 205 12.44 7.67 10.36
N LEU A 206 11.57 8.12 11.28
CA LEU A 206 10.43 8.99 10.98
C LEU A 206 10.87 10.34 10.41
N ALA A 207 11.90 10.96 10.99
CA ALA A 207 12.47 12.21 10.46
C ALA A 207 13.03 12.02 9.05
N PHE A 208 13.76 10.93 8.82
CA PHE A 208 14.29 10.56 7.51
C PHE A 208 13.16 10.32 6.49
N PHE A 209 12.12 9.58 6.87
CA PHE A 209 10.95 9.33 6.02
C PHE A 209 10.19 10.62 5.69
N ALA A 210 10.09 11.57 6.63
CA ALA A 210 9.48 12.87 6.36
C ALA A 210 10.26 13.65 5.29
N VAL A 211 11.59 13.64 5.36
CA VAL A 211 12.44 14.27 4.33
C VAL A 211 12.23 13.59 2.98
N ILE A 212 12.30 12.26 2.91
CA ILE A 212 12.07 11.50 1.67
C ILE A 212 10.68 11.79 1.10
N PHE A 213 9.65 11.84 1.94
CA PHE A 213 8.27 12.14 1.53
C PHE A 213 8.15 13.50 0.85
N LEU A 214 8.79 14.53 1.42
CA LEU A 214 8.81 15.87 0.83
C LEU A 214 9.53 15.87 -0.53
N PHE A 215 10.69 15.21 -0.62
CA PHE A 215 11.44 15.12 -1.88
C PHE A 215 10.77 14.22 -2.94
N ALA A 216 9.97 13.25 -2.53
CA ALA A 216 9.13 12.48 -3.46
C ALA A 216 8.06 13.34 -4.14
N ALA A 217 7.68 14.46 -3.54
CA ALA A 217 6.85 15.53 -4.09
C ALA A 217 5.58 15.00 -4.78
N THR A 218 4.84 14.11 -4.09
CA THR A 218 3.67 13.42 -4.65
C THR A 218 2.37 13.99 -4.09
N ARG A 219 1.61 14.70 -4.91
CA ARG A 219 0.34 15.38 -4.55
C ARG A 219 -0.69 14.43 -3.95
N GLY A 220 -0.92 13.26 -4.59
CA GLY A 220 -1.90 12.27 -4.12
C GLY A 220 -1.57 11.74 -2.71
N ALA A 221 -0.30 11.42 -2.44
CA ALA A 221 0.15 10.97 -1.13
C ALA A 221 0.03 12.08 -0.06
N PHE A 222 0.29 13.34 -0.45
CA PHE A 222 0.15 14.48 0.44
C PHE A 222 -1.31 14.70 0.85
N ILE A 223 -2.24 14.68 -0.10
CA ILE A 223 -3.68 14.76 0.17
C ILE A 223 -4.11 13.57 1.04
N GLY A 224 -3.61 12.37 0.73
CA GLY A 224 -3.85 11.17 1.53
C GLY A 224 -3.36 11.30 2.98
N LEU A 225 -2.16 11.85 3.18
CA LEU A 225 -1.60 12.11 4.52
C LEU A 225 -2.46 13.11 5.30
N ILE A 226 -2.85 14.22 4.67
CA ILE A 226 -3.71 15.23 5.32
C ILE A 226 -5.04 14.61 5.73
N ALA A 227 -5.70 13.92 4.82
CA ALA A 227 -6.95 13.22 5.09
C ALA A 227 -6.80 12.19 6.23
N ALA A 228 -5.70 11.41 6.21
CA ALA A 228 -5.37 10.46 7.27
C ALA A 228 -5.23 11.13 8.63
N VAL A 229 -4.48 12.24 8.71
CA VAL A 229 -4.29 13.00 9.95
C VAL A 229 -5.62 13.58 10.45
N VAL A 230 -6.38 14.21 9.57
CA VAL A 230 -7.69 14.79 9.89
C VAL A 230 -8.65 13.73 10.44
N VAL A 231 -8.77 12.60 9.76
CA VAL A 231 -9.66 11.50 10.16
C VAL A 231 -9.18 10.81 11.45
N ALA A 232 -7.88 10.57 11.58
CA ALA A 232 -7.31 9.95 12.79
C ALA A 232 -7.47 10.84 14.04
N LEU A 233 -7.16 12.14 13.92
CA LEU A 233 -7.35 13.10 15.01
C LEU A 233 -8.84 13.33 15.30
N GLY A 234 -9.67 13.38 14.27
CA GLY A 234 -11.13 13.46 14.41
C GLY A 234 -11.68 12.26 15.19
N TYR A 235 -11.26 11.03 14.85
CA TYR A 235 -11.62 9.81 15.57
C TYR A 235 -11.20 9.89 17.05
N LEU A 236 -9.97 10.31 17.35
CA LEU A 236 -9.47 10.47 18.71
C LEU A 236 -10.25 11.53 19.48
N GLY A 237 -10.58 12.65 18.85
CA GLY A 237 -11.39 13.71 19.45
C GLY A 237 -12.82 13.29 19.73
N PHE A 238 -13.41 12.48 18.83
CA PHE A 238 -14.74 11.92 19.02
C PHE A 238 -14.79 10.90 20.17
N THR A 239 -13.77 10.05 20.28
CA THR A 239 -13.73 8.97 21.28
C THR A 239 -13.21 9.43 22.65
N ASN A 240 -12.46 10.53 22.73
CA ASN A 240 -11.87 11.05 23.96
C ASN A 240 -12.31 12.48 24.27
N LYS A 241 -13.35 12.64 25.08
CA LYS A 241 -13.93 13.95 25.44
C LYS A 241 -12.90 14.92 26.05
N LYS A 242 -11.91 14.42 26.84
CA LYS A 242 -10.88 15.23 27.49
C LYS A 242 -9.97 15.95 26.48
N TRP A 243 -9.66 15.28 25.36
CA TRP A 243 -8.76 15.80 24.32
C TRP A 243 -9.49 16.47 23.15
N ARG A 244 -10.81 16.34 23.09
CA ARG A 244 -11.64 16.77 21.95
C ARG A 244 -11.33 18.19 21.49
N LYS A 245 -11.35 19.17 22.42
CA LYS A 245 -11.09 20.59 22.08
C LYS A 245 -9.69 20.79 21.51
N LYS A 246 -8.66 20.19 22.15
CA LYS A 246 -7.26 20.30 21.67
C LYS A 246 -7.08 19.68 20.30
N LEU A 247 -7.62 18.47 20.10
CA LEU A 247 -7.52 17.76 18.82
C LEU A 247 -8.30 18.47 17.70
N SER A 248 -9.48 19.01 17.97
CA SER A 248 -10.23 19.82 16.98
C SER A 248 -9.48 21.09 16.59
N ILE A 249 -8.82 21.77 17.55
CA ILE A 249 -7.95 22.91 17.26
C ILE A 249 -6.76 22.49 16.40
N SER A 250 -6.11 21.34 16.73
CA SER A 250 -4.99 20.82 15.93
C SER A 250 -5.40 20.52 14.49
N VAL A 251 -6.57 19.91 14.28
CA VAL A 251 -7.13 19.69 12.93
C VAL A 251 -7.34 21.02 12.22
N GLY A 252 -7.96 21.99 12.89
CA GLY A 252 -8.16 23.32 12.33
C GLY A 252 -6.85 23.99 11.90
N ILE A 253 -5.83 23.94 12.75
CA ILE A 253 -4.49 24.47 12.44
C ILE A 253 -3.89 23.77 11.20
N VAL A 254 -3.93 22.45 11.12
CA VAL A 254 -3.42 21.70 9.95
C VAL A 254 -4.14 22.12 8.67
N VAL A 255 -5.47 22.20 8.71
CA VAL A 255 -6.29 22.59 7.55
C VAL A 255 -5.97 24.03 7.12
N VAL A 256 -5.83 24.94 8.07
CA VAL A 256 -5.51 26.36 7.78
C VAL A 256 -4.09 26.47 7.17
N ILE A 257 -3.09 25.85 7.79
CA ILE A 257 -1.70 25.89 7.27
C ILE A 257 -1.66 25.34 5.84
N VAL A 258 -2.26 24.18 5.60
CA VAL A 258 -2.30 23.57 4.27
C VAL A 258 -3.06 24.44 3.29
N GLY A 259 -4.20 25.02 3.71
CA GLY A 259 -4.97 25.95 2.89
C GLY A 259 -4.16 27.19 2.49
N ILE A 260 -3.38 27.77 3.41
CA ILE A 260 -2.47 28.88 3.13
C ILE A 260 -1.39 28.46 2.12
N LEU A 261 -0.73 27.30 2.32
CA LEU A 261 0.31 26.84 1.42
C LEU A 261 -0.22 26.58 0.00
N ILE A 262 -1.43 26.05 -0.13
CA ILE A 262 -2.10 25.87 -1.44
C ILE A 262 -2.49 27.23 -2.05
N ALA A 263 -3.07 28.14 -1.26
CA ALA A 263 -3.48 29.45 -1.76
C ALA A 263 -2.28 30.30 -2.27
N PHE A 264 -1.14 30.17 -1.59
CA PHE A 264 0.10 30.89 -1.94
C PHE A 264 1.13 30.05 -2.67
N GLN A 265 0.72 28.97 -3.33
CA GLN A 265 1.62 28.04 -4.05
C GLN A 265 2.50 28.74 -5.10
N GLY A 266 2.02 29.82 -5.72
CA GLY A 266 2.76 30.62 -6.72
C GLY A 266 3.76 31.61 -6.11
N SER A 267 3.80 31.79 -4.79
CA SER A 267 4.72 32.73 -4.14
C SER A 267 6.15 32.20 -4.12
N LEU A 268 7.13 33.12 -4.21
CA LEU A 268 8.57 32.78 -4.13
C LEU A 268 8.92 32.05 -2.83
N VAL A 269 8.21 32.33 -1.75
CA VAL A 269 8.44 31.68 -0.45
C VAL A 269 8.04 30.22 -0.49
N VAL A 270 6.85 29.91 -1.00
CA VAL A 270 6.36 28.52 -1.12
C VAL A 270 7.16 27.74 -2.14
N GLN A 271 7.52 28.35 -3.30
CA GLN A 271 8.31 27.69 -4.33
C GLN A 271 9.73 27.32 -3.88
N LYS A 272 10.31 28.03 -2.89
CA LYS A 272 11.61 27.66 -2.29
C LYS A 272 11.54 26.47 -1.33
N ILE A 273 10.34 26.03 -0.91
CA ILE A 273 10.19 24.84 -0.06
C ILE A 273 10.53 23.59 -0.88
N PRO A 274 11.48 22.76 -0.45
CA PRO A 274 11.77 21.50 -1.13
C PRO A 274 10.48 20.67 -1.26
N GLY A 275 10.19 20.18 -2.48
CA GLY A 275 8.96 19.42 -2.71
C GLY A 275 7.68 20.27 -2.83
N SER A 276 7.77 21.59 -2.97
CA SER A 276 6.64 22.54 -3.05
C SER A 276 5.57 22.18 -4.09
N ARG A 277 5.94 21.37 -5.08
CA ARG A 277 5.00 20.80 -6.05
C ARG A 277 3.78 20.09 -5.40
N ILE A 278 3.90 19.60 -4.16
CA ILE A 278 2.78 18.99 -3.44
C ILE A 278 1.62 19.97 -3.20
N PHE A 279 1.88 21.27 -3.17
CA PHE A 279 0.89 22.32 -2.95
C PHE A 279 0.19 22.75 -4.25
N ASP A 280 0.75 22.44 -5.42
CA ASP A 280 0.15 22.74 -6.72
C ASP A 280 -0.97 21.73 -7.05
N ILE A 281 -2.12 21.88 -6.43
CA ILE A 281 -3.31 21.05 -6.61
C ILE A 281 -4.25 21.72 -7.59
N THR A 282 -4.01 21.53 -8.91
CA THR A 282 -4.83 22.09 -9.98
C THR A 282 -5.36 21.00 -10.91
N THR A 283 -6.62 21.13 -11.32
CA THR A 283 -7.25 20.25 -12.32
C THR A 283 -6.78 20.54 -13.74
N THR A 284 -6.16 21.70 -13.95
CA THR A 284 -5.58 22.10 -15.23
C THR A 284 -4.19 21.50 -15.48
N ALA A 285 -3.60 20.85 -14.46
CA ALA A 285 -2.31 20.18 -14.64
C ALA A 285 -2.40 19.08 -15.70
N LYS A 286 -1.45 19.05 -16.66
CA LYS A 286 -1.40 18.06 -17.75
C LYS A 286 -1.57 16.62 -17.23
N THR A 287 -0.90 16.28 -16.12
CA THR A 287 -1.00 14.96 -15.51
C THR A 287 -2.41 14.59 -15.02
N PHE A 288 -3.24 15.55 -14.67
CA PHE A 288 -4.64 15.30 -14.31
C PHE A 288 -5.49 15.10 -15.57
N GLN A 289 -5.27 15.93 -16.59
CA GLN A 289 -5.99 15.81 -17.87
C GLN A 289 -5.70 14.47 -18.56
N ASP A 290 -4.44 14.03 -18.58
CA ASP A 290 -4.05 12.73 -19.12
C ASP A 290 -4.78 11.59 -18.38
N ARG A 291 -4.83 11.65 -17.04
CA ARG A 291 -5.58 10.66 -16.24
C ARG A 291 -7.07 10.68 -16.52
N ALA A 292 -7.68 11.85 -16.69
CA ALA A 292 -9.10 11.94 -17.01
C ALA A 292 -9.45 11.21 -18.32
N ILE A 293 -8.55 11.28 -19.32
CA ILE A 293 -8.68 10.51 -20.57
C ILE A 293 -8.58 9.02 -20.27
N MET A 294 -7.57 8.58 -19.50
CA MET A 294 -7.40 7.15 -19.12
C MET A 294 -8.61 6.62 -18.34
N TRP A 295 -9.17 7.42 -17.43
CA TRP A 295 -10.37 7.04 -16.69
C TRP A 295 -11.59 6.88 -17.58
N LYS A 296 -11.73 7.75 -18.61
CA LYS A 296 -12.80 7.61 -19.60
C LYS A 296 -12.64 6.33 -20.41
N ILE A 297 -11.43 6.02 -20.88
CA ILE A 297 -11.13 4.77 -21.60
C ILE A 297 -11.43 3.56 -20.70
N ALA A 298 -10.97 3.57 -19.45
CA ALA A 298 -11.27 2.52 -18.47
C ALA A 298 -12.76 2.33 -18.22
N TRP A 299 -13.52 3.43 -18.13
CA TRP A 299 -14.95 3.40 -17.96
C TRP A 299 -15.68 2.80 -19.17
N ASN A 300 -15.29 3.15 -20.38
CA ASN A 300 -15.83 2.55 -21.59
C ASN A 300 -15.54 1.04 -21.61
N GLY A 301 -14.29 0.63 -21.34
CA GLY A 301 -13.93 -0.78 -21.24
C GLY A 301 -14.72 -1.53 -20.16
N PHE A 302 -15.02 -0.90 -19.03
CA PHE A 302 -15.91 -1.47 -18.02
C PHE A 302 -17.33 -1.68 -18.55
N LEU A 303 -17.88 -0.73 -19.29
CA LEU A 303 -19.22 -0.86 -19.87
C LEU A 303 -19.31 -2.01 -20.89
N ASP A 304 -18.24 -2.29 -21.62
CA ASP A 304 -18.16 -3.39 -22.58
C ASP A 304 -18.15 -4.77 -21.90
N ARG A 305 -17.50 -4.87 -20.72
CA ARG A 305 -17.36 -6.12 -19.95
C ARG A 305 -17.65 -5.91 -18.46
N PRO A 306 -18.89 -5.62 -18.07
CA PRO A 306 -19.18 -5.11 -16.73
C PRO A 306 -19.07 -6.14 -15.59
N ALA A 307 -19.16 -7.44 -15.85
CA ALA A 307 -19.20 -8.46 -14.80
C ALA A 307 -17.79 -8.80 -14.26
N LEU A 308 -16.90 -9.28 -15.12
CA LEU A 308 -15.55 -9.74 -14.79
C LEU A 308 -14.45 -8.90 -15.45
N GLY A 309 -14.79 -7.88 -16.21
CA GLY A 309 -13.84 -7.03 -16.90
C GLY A 309 -13.10 -7.71 -18.05
N TRP A 310 -11.98 -7.11 -18.42
CA TRP A 310 -11.11 -7.57 -19.51
C TRP A 310 -10.04 -8.57 -19.06
N GLY A 311 -9.93 -8.82 -17.76
CA GLY A 311 -8.87 -9.57 -17.11
C GLY A 311 -7.77 -8.64 -16.58
N PRO A 312 -7.18 -8.97 -15.40
CA PRO A 312 -6.03 -8.25 -14.87
C PRO A 312 -4.93 -8.09 -15.92
N GLU A 313 -4.21 -6.98 -15.88
CA GLU A 313 -3.11 -6.63 -16.80
C GLU A 313 -3.56 -6.32 -18.25
N ASN A 314 -4.84 -6.48 -18.62
CA ASN A 314 -5.34 -6.26 -19.98
C ASN A 314 -5.83 -4.83 -20.26
N TYR A 315 -5.50 -3.87 -19.40
CA TYR A 315 -5.88 -2.46 -19.66
C TYR A 315 -5.32 -1.94 -20.98
N LEU A 316 -4.14 -2.37 -21.41
CA LEU A 316 -3.56 -1.99 -22.69
C LEU A 316 -4.48 -2.31 -23.87
N ASN A 317 -5.17 -3.46 -23.85
CA ASN A 317 -6.13 -3.84 -24.89
C ASN A 317 -7.33 -2.87 -24.94
N ILE A 318 -7.77 -2.37 -23.77
CA ILE A 318 -8.83 -1.35 -23.69
C ILE A 318 -8.32 -0.03 -24.24
N PHE A 319 -7.09 0.36 -23.87
CA PHE A 319 -6.47 1.60 -24.32
C PHE A 319 -6.32 1.63 -25.83
N ASP A 320 -5.90 0.51 -26.44
CA ASP A 320 -5.75 0.40 -27.89
C ASP A 320 -7.12 0.41 -28.62
N ALA A 321 -8.13 -0.26 -28.07
CA ALA A 321 -9.47 -0.32 -28.66
C ALA A 321 -10.20 1.02 -28.62
N ASP A 322 -10.04 1.82 -27.56
CA ASP A 322 -10.71 3.10 -27.34
C ASP A 322 -9.72 4.29 -27.34
N PHE A 323 -8.67 4.20 -28.16
CA PHE A 323 -7.62 5.21 -28.22
C PHE A 323 -8.19 6.60 -28.53
N ASN A 324 -7.98 7.54 -27.60
CA ASN A 324 -8.42 8.91 -27.77
C ASN A 324 -7.35 9.77 -28.44
N THR A 325 -7.60 10.19 -29.69
CA THR A 325 -6.67 11.02 -30.49
C THR A 325 -6.34 12.36 -29.83
N ALA A 326 -7.18 12.89 -28.93
CA ALA A 326 -6.89 14.10 -28.16
C ALA A 326 -5.68 13.96 -27.24
N TYR A 327 -5.30 12.71 -26.91
CA TYR A 327 -4.09 12.40 -26.14
C TYR A 327 -2.82 12.50 -26.98
N PHE A 328 -2.92 12.24 -28.27
CA PHE A 328 -1.79 12.26 -29.19
C PHE A 328 -1.49 13.68 -29.67
N LYS A 329 -0.44 14.29 -29.13
CA LYS A 329 -0.01 15.64 -29.46
C LYS A 329 1.43 15.64 -29.97
N PRO A 330 1.69 15.43 -31.25
CA PRO A 330 3.04 15.29 -31.80
C PRO A 330 3.96 16.47 -31.50
N ALA A 331 3.41 17.70 -31.43
CA ALA A 331 4.17 18.91 -31.10
C ALA A 331 4.67 18.97 -29.65
N GLU A 332 4.04 18.23 -28.75
CA GLU A 332 4.39 18.14 -27.32
C GLU A 332 5.15 16.84 -26.96
N GLY A 333 5.49 16.03 -27.95
CA GLY A 333 6.05 14.69 -27.85
C GLY A 333 4.97 13.63 -28.04
N PHE A 334 5.39 12.43 -28.42
CA PHE A 334 4.49 11.28 -28.52
C PHE A 334 3.99 10.95 -27.11
N GLY A 335 2.68 10.87 -26.89
CA GLY A 335 2.09 10.44 -25.63
C GLY A 335 2.58 9.04 -25.23
N ALA A 336 2.76 8.81 -23.93
CA ALA A 336 3.09 7.47 -23.46
C ALA A 336 1.93 6.51 -23.71
N TRP A 337 2.24 5.26 -24.05
CA TRP A 337 1.26 4.18 -24.06
C TRP A 337 0.98 3.76 -22.62
N PHE A 338 -0.28 3.76 -22.22
CA PHE A 338 -0.65 3.45 -20.85
C PHE A 338 -1.15 2.02 -20.71
N ASP A 339 -0.53 1.28 -19.79
CA ASP A 339 -0.90 -0.07 -19.41
C ASP A 339 -1.80 -0.11 -18.16
N ARG A 340 -2.20 1.05 -17.63
CA ARG A 340 -3.03 1.23 -16.43
C ARG A 340 -3.83 2.51 -16.49
N ALA A 341 -5.01 2.53 -15.87
CA ALA A 341 -5.83 3.74 -15.76
C ALA A 341 -5.28 4.77 -14.75
N HIS A 342 -4.25 4.46 -13.99
CA HIS A 342 -3.71 5.31 -12.92
C HIS A 342 -4.74 5.69 -11.85
N SER A 343 -5.64 4.75 -11.54
CA SER A 343 -6.60 4.81 -10.45
C SER A 343 -7.04 3.40 -10.11
N ILE A 344 -6.88 2.98 -8.85
CA ILE A 344 -7.31 1.67 -8.37
C ILE A 344 -8.78 1.40 -8.71
N VAL A 345 -9.64 2.42 -8.61
CA VAL A 345 -11.07 2.29 -8.90
C VAL A 345 -11.30 1.91 -10.37
N PHE A 346 -10.70 2.66 -11.28
CA PHE A 346 -10.88 2.44 -12.72
C PHE A 346 -10.12 1.19 -13.20
N ASP A 347 -8.96 0.88 -12.62
CA ASP A 347 -8.23 -0.35 -12.94
C ASP A 347 -9.07 -1.59 -12.58
N TYR A 348 -9.59 -1.67 -11.33
CA TYR A 348 -10.41 -2.83 -10.96
C TYR A 348 -11.73 -2.91 -11.72
N LEU A 349 -12.40 -1.77 -11.98
CA LEU A 349 -13.63 -1.80 -12.79
C LEU A 349 -13.37 -2.31 -14.21
N ALA A 350 -12.32 -1.83 -14.86
CA ALA A 350 -11.98 -2.21 -16.23
C ALA A 350 -11.43 -3.64 -16.32
N GLU A 351 -10.54 -4.04 -15.41
CA GLU A 351 -9.82 -5.31 -15.46
C GLU A 351 -10.59 -6.47 -14.80
N THR A 352 -11.32 -6.22 -13.70
CA THR A 352 -12.01 -7.29 -12.93
C THR A 352 -13.52 -7.10 -12.85
N GLY A 353 -14.04 -6.08 -13.52
CA GLY A 353 -15.46 -5.76 -13.54
C GLY A 353 -16.03 -5.37 -12.17
N ILE A 354 -17.37 -5.29 -12.12
CA ILE A 354 -18.07 -4.93 -10.88
C ILE A 354 -17.85 -5.97 -9.77
N LEU A 355 -17.72 -7.25 -10.11
CA LEU A 355 -17.53 -8.31 -9.13
C LEU A 355 -16.18 -8.17 -8.42
N GLY A 356 -15.08 -7.93 -9.16
CA GLY A 356 -13.75 -7.69 -8.58
C GLY A 356 -13.69 -6.39 -7.78
N PHE A 357 -14.29 -5.32 -8.30
CA PHE A 357 -14.36 -4.05 -7.59
C PHE A 357 -15.14 -4.16 -6.27
N LEU A 358 -16.32 -4.81 -6.27
CA LEU A 358 -17.07 -5.03 -5.04
C LEU A 358 -16.33 -5.93 -4.05
N ALA A 359 -15.62 -6.96 -4.53
CA ALA A 359 -14.80 -7.80 -3.69
C ALA A 359 -13.62 -7.01 -3.07
N TYR A 360 -12.98 -6.13 -3.85
CA TYR A 360 -11.97 -5.21 -3.32
C TYR A 360 -12.53 -4.29 -2.22
N ILE A 361 -13.66 -3.64 -2.47
CA ILE A 361 -14.31 -2.78 -1.48
C ILE A 361 -14.74 -3.56 -0.23
N SER A 362 -15.16 -4.83 -0.40
CA SER A 362 -15.59 -5.69 0.71
C SER A 362 -14.47 -5.92 1.75
N MET A 363 -13.19 -5.86 1.36
CA MET A 363 -12.07 -5.94 2.28
C MET A 363 -12.10 -4.77 3.29
N PHE A 364 -12.33 -3.55 2.82
CA PHE A 364 -12.38 -2.37 3.67
C PHE A 364 -13.65 -2.29 4.50
N ILE A 365 -14.79 -2.73 3.95
CA ILE A 365 -16.05 -2.85 4.70
C ILE A 365 -15.87 -3.89 5.82
N SER A 366 -15.27 -5.03 5.54
CA SER A 366 -14.98 -6.07 6.53
C SER A 366 -14.01 -5.59 7.60
N LEU A 367 -12.99 -4.81 7.21
CA LEU A 367 -12.06 -4.16 8.13
C LEU A 367 -12.79 -3.19 9.07
N LEU A 368 -13.66 -2.34 8.55
CA LEU A 368 -14.48 -1.43 9.35
C LEU A 368 -15.42 -2.20 10.30
N TYR A 369 -15.99 -3.29 9.84
CA TYR A 369 -16.86 -4.15 10.64
C TYR A 369 -16.11 -4.77 11.83
N ILE A 370 -14.95 -5.43 11.60
CA ILE A 370 -14.16 -6.02 12.69
C ILE A 370 -13.63 -4.95 13.64
N PHE A 371 -13.25 -3.80 13.12
CA PHE A 371 -12.84 -2.62 13.88
C PHE A 371 -13.97 -2.13 14.81
N TRP A 372 -15.18 -1.99 14.30
CA TRP A 372 -16.34 -1.56 15.08
C TRP A 372 -16.72 -2.59 16.15
N LYS A 373 -16.73 -3.87 15.80
CA LYS A 373 -17.12 -4.96 16.70
C LYS A 373 -16.10 -5.19 17.84
N SER A 374 -14.81 -4.97 17.56
CA SER A 374 -13.74 -5.11 18.56
C SER A 374 -13.64 -3.96 19.57
N ARG A 375 -14.37 -2.84 19.38
CA ARG A 375 -14.22 -1.65 20.24
C ARG A 375 -14.68 -1.86 21.70
N LYS A 376 -15.53 -2.85 21.96
CA LYS A 376 -16.05 -3.17 23.29
C LYS A 376 -15.13 -4.12 24.09
N ARG A 377 -13.99 -4.51 23.52
CA ARG A 377 -13.07 -5.45 24.18
C ARG A 377 -12.14 -4.68 25.12
N GLU A 378 -11.99 -5.19 26.34
CA GLU A 378 -11.05 -4.66 27.35
C GLU A 378 -9.59 -4.87 26.95
N ASP A 379 -9.27 -6.04 26.35
CA ASP A 379 -7.95 -6.43 25.84
C ASP A 379 -7.71 -5.98 24.38
N GLY A 380 -8.60 -5.17 23.82
CA GLY A 380 -8.55 -4.71 22.43
C GLY A 380 -7.52 -3.60 22.18
N PRO A 381 -7.30 -3.25 20.91
CA PRO A 381 -6.42 -2.15 20.53
C PRO A 381 -6.84 -0.83 21.18
N THR A 382 -5.87 -0.05 21.61
CA THR A 382 -6.11 1.30 22.16
C THR A 382 -6.73 2.22 21.10
N GLN A 383 -7.35 3.31 21.54
CA GLN A 383 -7.92 4.30 20.61
C GLN A 383 -6.86 4.90 19.69
N PHE A 384 -5.64 5.11 20.20
CA PHE A 384 -4.51 5.57 19.37
C PHE A 384 -4.13 4.54 18.30
N GLN A 385 -4.00 3.27 18.63
CA GLN A 385 -3.73 2.21 17.65
C GLN A 385 -4.82 2.14 16.58
N ARG A 386 -6.09 2.26 16.99
CA ARG A 386 -7.24 2.32 16.08
C ARG A 386 -7.16 3.53 15.13
N SER A 387 -6.78 4.70 15.64
CA SER A 387 -6.63 5.89 14.81
C SER A 387 -5.51 5.75 13.78
N LEU A 388 -4.41 5.06 14.11
CA LEU A 388 -3.35 4.74 13.16
C LEU A 388 -3.84 3.85 12.02
N PHE A 389 -4.61 2.79 12.33
CA PHE A 389 -5.19 1.92 11.29
C PHE A 389 -6.15 2.67 10.38
N ILE A 390 -7.01 3.52 10.93
CA ILE A 390 -7.90 4.36 10.13
C ILE A 390 -7.06 5.28 9.23
N GLY A 391 -6.05 5.93 9.80
CA GLY A 391 -5.20 6.86 9.08
C GLY A 391 -4.51 6.22 7.88
N ILE A 392 -3.85 5.06 8.05
CA ILE A 392 -3.13 4.43 6.93
C ILE A 392 -4.07 3.95 5.82
N ILE A 393 -5.25 3.43 6.18
CA ILE A 393 -6.24 3.01 5.18
C ILE A 393 -6.78 4.21 4.42
N VAL A 394 -7.08 5.32 5.11
CA VAL A 394 -7.52 6.56 4.45
C VAL A 394 -6.44 7.10 3.52
N ALA A 395 -5.17 7.15 3.96
CA ALA A 395 -4.07 7.59 3.12
C ALA A 395 -3.94 6.74 1.85
N TYR A 396 -4.00 5.42 1.99
CA TYR A 396 -3.90 4.47 0.89
C TYR A 396 -5.07 4.64 -0.10
N LEU A 397 -6.30 4.68 0.37
CA LEU A 397 -7.49 4.81 -0.48
C LEU A 397 -7.50 6.15 -1.24
N ILE A 398 -7.18 7.25 -0.56
CA ILE A 398 -7.15 8.58 -1.21
C ILE A 398 -6.05 8.64 -2.29
N GLN A 399 -4.87 8.10 -2.02
CA GLN A 399 -3.83 8.04 -3.05
C GLN A 399 -4.22 7.11 -4.18
N GLY A 400 -4.88 6.00 -3.90
CA GLY A 400 -5.37 5.04 -4.86
C GLY A 400 -6.40 5.59 -5.86
N LEU A 401 -7.07 6.72 -5.55
CA LEU A 401 -7.93 7.41 -6.52
C LEU A 401 -7.15 7.92 -7.74
N VAL A 402 -5.85 8.18 -7.59
CA VAL A 402 -4.99 8.76 -8.63
C VAL A 402 -3.71 7.95 -8.87
N LEU A 403 -3.66 6.70 -8.41
CA LEU A 403 -2.54 5.79 -8.56
C LEU A 403 -3.08 4.35 -8.61
N PHE A 404 -2.37 3.44 -9.24
CA PHE A 404 -2.64 2.00 -9.21
C PHE A 404 -1.68 1.29 -8.24
N ASP A 405 -2.01 0.05 -7.86
CA ASP A 405 -1.15 -0.73 -6.98
C ASP A 405 0.00 -1.39 -7.76
N VAL A 406 1.11 -1.57 -7.05
CA VAL A 406 2.28 -2.32 -7.49
C VAL A 406 2.76 -3.21 -6.35
N SER A 407 3.70 -4.10 -6.61
CA SER A 407 4.18 -5.09 -5.64
C SER A 407 4.57 -4.48 -4.28
N VAL A 408 5.16 -3.28 -4.24
CA VAL A 408 5.52 -2.61 -2.98
C VAL A 408 4.32 -2.05 -2.21
N THR A 409 3.22 -1.72 -2.88
CA THR A 409 1.97 -1.32 -2.21
C THR A 409 1.19 -2.54 -1.76
N TYR A 410 1.09 -3.57 -2.59
CA TYR A 410 0.39 -4.81 -2.25
C TYR A 410 0.98 -5.51 -1.01
N ILE A 411 2.30 -5.66 -0.91
CA ILE A 411 2.89 -6.31 0.28
C ILE A 411 2.52 -5.57 1.56
N ASN A 412 2.51 -4.24 1.53
CA ASN A 412 2.13 -3.43 2.69
C ASN A 412 0.62 -3.51 2.97
N LEU A 413 -0.23 -3.47 1.95
CA LEU A 413 -1.67 -3.64 2.10
C LEU A 413 -2.00 -5.00 2.74
N PHE A 414 -1.51 -6.09 2.17
CA PHE A 414 -1.75 -7.44 2.70
C PHE A 414 -1.17 -7.62 4.12
N THR A 415 -0.03 -6.99 4.43
CA THR A 415 0.51 -6.94 5.79
C THR A 415 -0.42 -6.22 6.77
N VAL A 416 -0.93 -5.04 6.40
CA VAL A 416 -1.85 -4.27 7.24
C VAL A 416 -3.17 -5.01 7.43
N LEU A 417 -3.72 -5.65 6.39
CA LEU A 417 -4.94 -6.47 6.48
C LEU A 417 -4.73 -7.70 7.38
N ALA A 418 -3.59 -8.39 7.24
CA ALA A 418 -3.26 -9.51 8.09
C ALA A 418 -3.07 -9.08 9.55
N PHE A 419 -2.35 -7.99 9.77
CA PHE A 419 -2.17 -7.44 11.12
C PHE A 419 -3.49 -6.97 11.73
N ALA A 420 -4.38 -6.37 10.94
CA ALA A 420 -5.73 -6.02 11.38
C ALA A 420 -6.54 -7.27 11.76
N THR A 421 -6.46 -8.34 10.97
CA THR A 421 -7.09 -9.63 11.28
C THR A 421 -6.63 -10.15 12.63
N TYR A 422 -5.32 -10.15 12.90
CA TYR A 422 -4.75 -10.55 14.18
C TYR A 422 -5.21 -9.62 15.32
N LYS A 423 -5.12 -8.31 15.14
CA LYS A 423 -5.31 -7.32 16.21
C LYS A 423 -6.78 -7.08 16.57
N PHE A 424 -7.68 -7.15 15.57
CA PHE A 424 -9.11 -6.91 15.75
C PHE A 424 -9.96 -8.18 15.78
N GLN A 425 -9.35 -9.36 16.06
CA GLN A 425 -10.07 -10.64 16.14
C GLN A 425 -11.38 -10.55 16.95
N ILE A 426 -12.42 -11.20 16.45
CA ILE A 426 -13.71 -11.28 17.15
C ILE A 426 -13.58 -12.28 18.32
N PRO A 427 -14.16 -12.00 19.51
CA PRO A 427 -13.98 -12.82 20.72
C PRO A 427 -14.27 -14.33 20.56
N SER A 428 -15.25 -14.71 19.73
CA SER A 428 -15.57 -16.09 19.41
C SER A 428 -14.41 -16.83 18.74
N THR A 429 -13.66 -16.15 17.91
CA THR A 429 -12.49 -16.69 17.19
C THR A 429 -11.30 -16.85 18.15
N LYS A 430 -11.11 -15.87 19.06
CA LYS A 430 -10.01 -15.91 20.03
C LYS A 430 -10.16 -17.03 21.08
N LYS A 431 -11.40 -17.28 21.58
CA LYS A 431 -11.67 -18.40 22.49
C LYS A 431 -11.36 -19.75 21.84
N GLN A 432 -11.72 -19.96 20.57
CA GLN A 432 -11.42 -21.20 19.84
C GLN A 432 -9.92 -21.39 19.57
N ILE A 433 -9.15 -20.31 19.48
CA ILE A 433 -7.70 -20.35 19.24
C ILE A 433 -6.94 -20.61 20.56
N ASN A 434 -7.36 -19.98 21.67
CA ASN A 434 -6.63 -20.04 22.95
C ASN A 434 -7.05 -21.19 23.89
N THR A 435 -8.23 -21.81 23.72
CA THR A 435 -8.68 -22.94 24.57
C THR A 435 -8.15 -24.30 24.13
N ASN A 436 -7.36 -24.34 23.03
CA ASN A 436 -6.85 -25.58 22.44
C ASN A 436 -5.33 -25.53 22.18
N GLY A 437 -4.59 -24.62 22.83
CA GLY A 437 -3.12 -24.54 22.82
C GLY A 437 -2.52 -25.30 24.01
#